data_70ce55695e9ceeb876c4f3259dfab369
#
_entry.id   70ce55695e9ceeb876c4f3259dfab369
#
_cell.length_a   1.000
_cell.length_b   1.000
_cell.length_c   1.000
_cell.angle_alpha   90.00
_cell.angle_beta   90.00
_cell.angle_gamma   90.00
#
_symmetry.space_group_name_H-M   'P 1'
#
loop_
_entity.id
_entity.type
_entity.pdbx_description
1 polymer ?
#
loop_
_entity_poly.entity_id
_entity_poly.type
_entity_poly.pdbx_seq_one_letter_code
_entity_poly.pdbx_strand_id
1 'polypeptide(L)' 'MDVVSLSKALYKALRERENDLVEMVASGSPGNWEQYQSMVGEIRGLAFAREELRALLERTTEDALEALSS' A
#
# COMPACT_ATOMS: atom_id res chain seq x y z
N MET A 1 15.53 -10.78 -8.44
CA MET A 1 14.10 -10.36 -8.41
C MET A 1 13.90 -9.23 -9.42
N ASP A 2 12.96 -9.38 -10.30
CA ASP A 2 12.68 -8.32 -11.27
C ASP A 2 11.80 -7.21 -10.66
N VAL A 3 11.62 -6.12 -11.41
CA VAL A 3 10.87 -4.95 -10.93
C VAL A 3 9.42 -5.30 -10.61
N VAL A 4 8.79 -6.13 -11.44
CA VAL A 4 7.39 -6.53 -11.23
C VAL A 4 7.25 -7.37 -9.97
N SER A 5 8.12 -8.34 -9.76
CA SER A 5 8.10 -9.18 -8.57
C SER A 5 8.38 -8.37 -7.31
N LEU A 6 9.34 -7.44 -7.36
CA LEU A 6 9.64 -6.54 -6.25
C LEU A 6 8.44 -5.66 -5.91
N SER A 7 7.81 -5.10 -6.93
CA SER A 7 6.65 -4.23 -6.75
C SER A 7 5.46 -4.97 -6.15
N LYS A 8 5.22 -6.21 -6.56
CA LYS A 8 4.18 -7.05 -5.98
C LYS A 8 4.47 -7.38 -4.52
N ALA A 9 5.74 -7.68 -4.20
CA ALA A 9 6.14 -7.94 -2.83
C ALA A 9 5.95 -6.71 -1.94
N LEU A 10 6.30 -5.53 -2.46
CA LEU A 10 6.10 -4.28 -1.74
C LEU A 10 4.60 -3.98 -1.53
N TYR A 11 3.79 -4.17 -2.57
CA TYR A 11 2.35 -4.00 -2.46
C TYR A 11 1.77 -4.87 -1.35
N LYS A 12 2.17 -6.14 -1.32
CA LYS A 12 1.73 -7.09 -0.30
C LYS A 12 2.17 -6.66 1.10
N ALA A 13 3.41 -6.22 1.25
CA ALA A 13 3.94 -5.76 2.54
C ALA A 13 3.17 -4.54 3.05
N LEU A 14 2.88 -3.57 2.17
CA LEU A 14 2.08 -2.40 2.53
C LEU A 14 0.68 -2.79 2.96
N ARG A 15 0.06 -3.73 2.25
CA ARG A 15 -1.28 -4.21 2.57
C ARG A 15 -1.32 -4.93 3.91
N GLU A 16 -0.33 -5.76 4.20
CA GLU A 16 -0.24 -6.48 5.47
C GLU A 16 -0.09 -5.50 6.64
N ARG A 17 0.77 -4.50 6.50
CA ARG A 17 0.94 -3.48 7.55
C ARG A 17 -0.35 -2.69 7.76
N GLU A 18 -1.01 -2.30 6.68
CA GLU A 18 -2.29 -1.61 6.74
C GLU A 18 -3.33 -2.44 7.51
N ASN A 19 -3.45 -3.72 7.18
CA ASN A 19 -4.39 -4.62 7.84
C ASN A 19 -4.08 -4.81 9.33
N ASP A 20 -2.80 -4.94 9.68
CA ASP A 20 -2.38 -5.07 11.08
C ASP A 20 -2.78 -3.85 11.89
N LEU A 21 -2.59 -2.65 11.34
CA LEU A 21 -2.97 -1.40 12.01
C LEU A 21 -4.48 -1.29 12.16
N VAL A 22 -5.24 -1.68 11.15
CA VAL A 22 -6.71 -1.69 11.22
C VAL A 22 -7.17 -2.63 12.35
N GLU A 23 -6.59 -3.81 12.46
CA GLU A 23 -6.90 -4.75 13.53
C GLU A 23 -6.56 -4.18 14.90
N MET A 24 -5.42 -3.50 15.04
CA MET A 24 -5.02 -2.87 16.29
C MET A 24 -6.02 -1.80 16.72
N VAL A 25 -6.46 -0.95 15.78
CA VAL A 25 -7.47 0.07 16.08
C VAL A 25 -8.79 -0.58 16.49
N ALA A 26 -9.23 -1.60 15.73
CA ALA A 26 -10.48 -2.30 16.00
C ALA A 26 -10.48 -3.03 17.35
N SER A 27 -9.33 -3.52 17.79
CA SER A 27 -9.20 -4.22 19.06
C SER A 27 -9.07 -3.29 20.28
N GLY A 28 -8.99 -1.98 20.05
CA GLY A 28 -8.85 -1.00 21.13
C GLY A 28 -7.43 -0.81 21.64
N SER A 29 -6.42 -1.23 20.87
CA SER A 29 -5.01 -1.04 21.23
C SER A 29 -4.61 0.41 21.48
N PRO A 30 -5.12 1.41 20.72
CA PRO A 30 -4.79 2.81 21.02
C PRO A 30 -5.22 3.18 22.43
N GLY A 31 -4.28 3.63 23.26
CA GLY A 31 -4.54 3.95 24.66
C GLY A 31 -5.12 5.34 24.85
N ASN A 32 -5.07 6.20 23.84
CA ASN A 32 -5.60 7.56 23.91
C ASN A 32 -5.90 8.09 22.51
N TRP A 33 -6.49 9.28 22.45
CA TRP A 33 -6.90 9.92 21.20
C TRP A 33 -5.72 10.21 20.28
N GLU A 34 -4.59 10.63 20.83
CA GLU A 34 -3.41 10.95 20.03
C GLU A 34 -2.84 9.69 19.34
N GLN A 35 -2.78 8.59 20.08
CA GLN A 35 -2.35 7.32 19.51
C GLN A 35 -3.31 6.83 18.43
N TYR A 36 -4.60 6.96 18.67
CA TYR A 36 -5.63 6.62 17.68
C TYR A 36 -5.44 7.42 16.40
N GLN A 37 -5.28 8.73 16.51
CA GLN A 37 -5.08 9.59 15.33
C GLN A 37 -3.79 9.27 14.60
N SER A 38 -2.72 8.98 15.31
CA SER A 38 -1.44 8.59 14.72
C SER A 38 -1.59 7.30 13.91
N MET A 39 -2.28 6.31 14.45
CA MET A 39 -2.51 5.03 13.76
C MET A 39 -3.39 5.21 12.52
N VAL A 40 -4.43 6.03 12.60
CA VAL A 40 -5.29 6.33 11.45
C VAL A 40 -4.49 7.04 10.36
N GLY A 41 -3.62 7.97 10.74
CA GLY A 41 -2.74 8.65 9.79
C GLY A 41 -1.80 7.68 9.09
N GLU A 42 -1.22 6.73 9.82
CA GLU A 42 -0.37 5.69 9.23
C GLU A 42 -1.14 4.80 8.26
N ILE A 43 -2.36 4.39 8.63
CA ILE A 43 -3.24 3.60 7.76
C ILE A 43 -3.51 4.35 6.45
N ARG A 44 -3.85 5.63 6.54
CA ARG A 44 -4.11 6.46 5.35
C ARG A 44 -2.89 6.61 4.47
N GLY A 45 -1.72 6.81 5.08
CA GLY A 45 -0.45 6.92 4.36
C GLY A 45 -0.10 5.63 3.63
N LEU A 46 -0.28 4.49 4.28
CA LEU A 46 -0.03 3.18 3.68
C LEU A 46 -1.01 2.90 2.54
N ALA A 47 -2.28 3.24 2.71
CA ALA A 47 -3.29 3.08 1.67
C ALA A 47 -2.96 3.96 0.45
N PHE A 48 -2.53 5.19 0.68
CA PHE A 48 -2.10 6.09 -0.39
C PHE A 48 -0.90 5.51 -1.15
N ALA A 49 0.13 5.07 -0.43
CA ALA A 49 1.32 4.49 -1.03
C ALA A 49 0.99 3.24 -1.83
N ARG A 50 0.14 2.39 -1.30
CA ARG A 50 -0.30 1.15 -1.96
C ARG A 50 -1.03 1.45 -3.27
N GLU A 51 -1.93 2.42 -3.26
CA GLU A 51 -2.68 2.81 -4.47
C GLU A 51 -1.77 3.48 -5.51
N GLU A 52 -0.81 4.30 -5.08
CA GLU A 52 0.16 4.90 -5.99
C GLU A 52 1.02 3.83 -6.65
N LEU A 53 1.46 2.85 -5.89
CA LEU A 53 2.24 1.74 -6.43
C LEU A 53 1.44 0.95 -7.45
N ARG A 54 0.16 0.66 -7.16
CA ARG A 54 -0.72 -0.04 -8.07
C ARG A 54 -0.89 0.73 -9.39
N ALA A 55 -1.12 2.03 -9.29
CA ALA A 55 -1.28 2.90 -10.46
C ALA A 55 -0.02 2.93 -11.33
N LEU A 56 1.15 2.99 -10.69
CA LEU A 56 2.43 2.97 -11.40
C LEU A 56 2.66 1.65 -12.12
N LEU A 57 2.31 0.54 -11.48
CA LEU A 57 2.41 -0.78 -12.10
C LEU A 57 1.50 -0.91 -13.32
N GLU A 58 0.28 -0.45 -13.22
CA GLU A 58 -0.67 -0.47 -14.33
C GLU A 58 -0.15 0.36 -15.52
N ARG A 59 0.32 1.57 -15.25
CA ARG A 59 0.87 2.44 -16.31
C ARG A 59 2.10 1.83 -16.95
N THR A 60 2.99 1.25 -16.16
CA THR A 60 4.19 0.61 -16.69
C THR A 60 3.83 -0.55 -17.61
N THR A 61 2.83 -1.34 -17.24
CA THR A 61 2.34 -2.44 -18.07
C THR A 61 1.70 -1.94 -19.35
N GLU A 62 0.87 -0.90 -19.30
CA GLU A 62 0.25 -0.28 -20.46
C GLU A 62 1.30 0.29 -21.42
N ASP A 63 2.28 1.00 -20.91
CA ASP A 63 3.38 1.57 -21.70
C ASP A 63 4.16 0.46 -22.41
N ALA A 64 4.43 -0.64 -21.73
CA ALA A 64 5.11 -1.79 -22.33
C ALA A 64 4.29 -2.40 -23.47
N LEU A 65 2.97 -2.51 -23.29
CA LEU A 65 2.06 -3.01 -24.33
C LEU A 65 2.02 -2.08 -25.54
N GLU A 66 1.95 -0.77 -25.31
CA GLU A 66 1.99 0.22 -26.39
C GLU A 66 3.30 0.14 -27.18
N ALA A 67 4.42 0.02 -26.47
CA ALA A 67 5.73 -0.10 -27.11
C ALA A 67 5.82 -1.34 -28.01
N LEU A 68 5.16 -2.43 -27.60
CA LEU A 68 5.12 -3.67 -28.39
C LEU A 68 4.21 -3.57 -29.61
N SER A 69 3.17 -2.74 -29.55
CA SER A 69 2.19 -2.59 -30.64
C SER A 69 2.53 -1.47 -31.62
N SER A 70 3.53 -0.67 -31.33
CA SER A 70 4.02 0.36 -32.24
C SER A 70 5.22 -0.14 -33.06
#